data_cc896e1848ff26806b55e8faf612a9c7
#
_entry.id   cc896e1848ff26806b55e8faf612a9c7
#
_cell.length_a   1.000
_cell.length_b   1.000
_cell.length_c   1.000
_cell.angle_alpha   90.00
_cell.angle_beta   90.00
_cell.angle_gamma   90.00
#
_symmetry.space_group_name_H-M   'P 1'
#
loop_
_entity.id
_entity.type
_entity.pdbx_description
1 polymer ?
#
loop_
_entity_poly.entity_id
_entity_poly.type
_entity_poly.pdbx_seq_one_letter_code
_entity_poly.pdbx_strand_id
1 'polypeptide(L)'
;MKVILQKDIRGKGKKGQMIEVAEGYARIFLLPKGDAIPATADAMNTMRLQEKAKAKADAEAKAAAQAIAEQLKGIQVKIPCKGGEGGKLFGSVTTKEISAALKEQFGLELDSKKLVLPDAIKSFGGYQVKAKLGYEISGLVNVLVCEAK
;
A
#
# COMPACT_ATOMS: atom_id res chain seq x y z
N MET A 1 -26.23 23.98 14.52
CA MET A 1 -25.74 24.18 13.14
C MET A 1 -24.83 23.01 12.77
N LYS A 2 -25.07 22.41 11.64
CA LYS A 2 -24.22 21.33 11.10
C LYS A 2 -23.10 21.94 10.28
N VAL A 3 -21.88 21.50 10.53
CA VAL A 3 -20.68 21.95 9.82
C VAL A 3 -19.82 20.77 9.41
N ILE A 4 -19.06 20.94 8.35
CA ILE A 4 -18.12 19.95 7.84
C ILE A 4 -16.72 20.40 8.19
N LEU A 5 -15.97 19.56 8.89
CA LEU A 5 -14.61 19.88 9.29
C LEU A 5 -13.64 19.83 8.10
N GLN A 6 -12.85 20.87 7.93
CA GLN A 6 -11.77 20.93 6.95
C GLN A 6 -10.42 20.51 7.51
N LYS A 7 -10.33 20.45 8.85
CA LYS A 7 -9.15 20.00 9.59
C LYS A 7 -9.55 19.12 10.75
N ASP A 8 -8.60 18.35 11.23
CA ASP A 8 -8.78 17.54 12.44
C ASP A 8 -8.85 18.46 13.66
N ILE A 9 -9.95 18.40 14.38
CA ILE A 9 -10.15 19.19 15.61
C ILE A 9 -10.22 18.24 16.79
N ARG A 10 -9.26 18.41 17.69
CA ARG A 10 -9.18 17.60 18.92
C ARG A 10 -10.47 17.70 19.74
N GLY A 11 -11.09 16.57 20.04
CA GLY A 11 -12.34 16.51 20.83
C GLY A 11 -13.61 16.84 20.06
N LYS A 12 -13.53 17.12 18.75
CA LYS A 12 -14.70 17.40 17.90
C LYS A 12 -14.85 16.43 16.73
N GLY A 13 -13.78 16.16 16.00
CA GLY A 13 -13.82 15.22 14.88
C GLY A 13 -12.65 15.37 13.92
N LYS A 14 -12.65 14.55 12.89
CA LYS A 14 -11.60 14.52 11.85
C LYS A 14 -12.01 15.32 10.62
N LYS A 15 -11.02 15.69 9.81
CA LYS A 15 -11.23 16.33 8.51
C LYS A 15 -12.24 15.52 7.66
N GLY A 16 -13.21 16.24 7.11
CA GLY A 16 -14.26 15.66 6.28
C GLY A 16 -15.46 15.12 7.06
N GLN A 17 -15.44 15.17 8.37
CA GLN A 17 -16.55 14.73 9.20
C GLN A 17 -17.58 15.84 9.39
N MET A 18 -18.85 15.48 9.26
CA MET A 18 -19.95 16.39 9.59
C MET A 18 -20.25 16.30 11.09
N ILE A 19 -20.23 17.43 11.76
CA ILE A 19 -20.55 17.54 13.18
C ILE A 19 -21.62 18.59 13.42
N GLU A 20 -22.36 18.44 14.49
CA GLU A 20 -23.31 19.44 14.95
C GLU A 20 -22.71 20.25 16.09
N VAL A 21 -22.66 21.55 15.93
CA VAL A 21 -22.10 22.49 16.90
C VAL A 21 -23.03 23.66 17.12
N ALA A 22 -22.86 24.35 18.25
CA ALA A 22 -23.59 25.58 18.52
C ALA A 22 -23.29 26.64 17.43
N GLU A 23 -24.31 27.33 16.97
CA GLU A 23 -24.19 28.31 15.89
C GLU A 23 -23.17 29.40 16.21
N GLY A 24 -23.14 29.89 17.44
CA GLY A 24 -22.17 30.88 17.89
C GLY A 24 -20.72 30.36 17.81
N TYR A 25 -20.49 29.13 18.20
CA TYR A 25 -19.17 28.50 18.11
C TYR A 25 -18.73 28.31 16.67
N ALA A 26 -19.63 27.86 15.82
CA ALA A 26 -19.35 27.69 14.40
C ALA A 26 -18.97 29.02 13.73
N ARG A 27 -19.78 30.07 13.95
CA ARG A 27 -19.58 31.37 13.30
C ARG A 27 -18.37 32.16 13.83
N ILE A 28 -18.05 32.02 15.11
CA ILE A 28 -16.96 32.80 15.73
C ILE A 28 -15.60 32.09 15.62
N PHE A 29 -15.58 30.77 15.73
CA PHE A 29 -14.34 30.01 15.81
C PHE A 29 -14.03 29.17 14.59
N LEU A 30 -15.01 28.44 14.06
CA LEU A 30 -14.74 27.46 13.00
C LEU A 30 -14.71 28.09 11.60
N LEU A 31 -15.68 28.95 11.30
CA LEU A 31 -15.78 29.56 9.97
C LEU A 31 -14.67 30.58 9.68
N PRO A 32 -14.34 31.53 10.60
CA PRO A 32 -13.29 32.52 10.35
C PRO A 32 -11.90 31.91 10.25
N LYS A 33 -11.66 30.82 10.97
CA LYS A 33 -10.38 30.11 10.91
C LYS A 33 -10.24 29.16 9.71
N GLY A 34 -11.34 28.96 8.97
CA GLY A 34 -11.37 27.98 7.87
C GLY A 34 -11.24 26.51 8.34
N ASP A 35 -11.53 26.25 9.61
CA ASP A 35 -11.44 24.91 10.18
C ASP A 35 -12.67 24.06 9.85
N ALA A 36 -13.79 24.71 9.52
CA ALA A 36 -15.02 24.07 9.07
C ALA A 36 -15.79 24.93 8.06
N ILE A 37 -16.64 24.31 7.29
CA ILE A 37 -17.59 24.98 6.38
C ILE A 37 -19.01 24.62 6.78
N PRO A 38 -19.99 25.50 6.53
CA PRO A 38 -21.39 25.18 6.79
C PRO A 38 -21.82 23.98 5.93
N ALA A 39 -22.55 23.03 6.54
CA ALA A 39 -23.08 21.87 5.84
C ALA A 39 -24.26 22.26 4.95
N THR A 40 -23.97 22.86 3.83
CA THR A 40 -24.95 23.13 2.77
C THR A 40 -25.21 21.89 1.92
N ALA A 41 -26.32 21.86 1.19
CA ALA A 41 -26.63 20.75 0.29
C ALA A 41 -25.49 20.50 -0.73
N ASP A 42 -24.89 21.56 -1.25
CA ASP A 42 -23.77 21.49 -2.19
C ASP A 42 -22.50 20.92 -1.54
N ALA A 43 -22.19 21.38 -0.33
CA ALA A 43 -21.05 20.86 0.43
C ALA A 43 -21.23 19.36 0.78
N MET A 44 -22.44 18.97 1.15
CA MET A 44 -22.77 17.56 1.41
C MET A 44 -22.66 16.70 0.15
N ASN A 45 -23.13 17.18 -0.98
CA ASN A 45 -23.01 16.50 -2.27
C ASN A 45 -21.53 16.35 -2.68
N THR A 46 -20.74 17.40 -2.52
CA THR A 46 -19.30 17.37 -2.82
C THR A 46 -18.59 16.34 -1.95
N MET A 47 -18.85 16.31 -0.64
CA MET A 47 -18.31 15.30 0.25
C MET A 47 -18.70 13.88 -0.16
N ARG A 48 -19.97 13.67 -0.46
CA ARG A 48 -20.49 12.37 -0.88
C ARG A 48 -19.84 11.89 -2.18
N LEU A 49 -19.58 12.79 -3.12
CA LEU A 49 -18.85 12.48 -4.34
C LEU A 49 -17.37 12.16 -4.05
N GLN A 50 -16.73 12.93 -3.17
CA GLN A 50 -15.34 12.66 -2.77
C GLN A 50 -15.19 11.33 -2.03
N GLU A 51 -16.11 11.01 -1.12
CA GLU A 51 -16.12 9.72 -0.42
C GLU A 51 -16.34 8.55 -1.38
N LYS A 52 -17.27 8.69 -2.33
CA LYS A 52 -17.49 7.68 -3.37
C LYS A 52 -16.26 7.51 -4.28
N ALA A 53 -15.65 8.60 -4.71
CA ALA A 53 -14.45 8.55 -5.53
C ALA A 53 -13.28 7.89 -4.79
N LYS A 54 -13.11 8.24 -3.51
CA LYS A 54 -12.08 7.62 -2.64
C LYS A 54 -12.35 6.14 -2.42
N ALA A 55 -13.58 5.77 -2.07
CA ALA A 55 -13.96 4.37 -1.90
C ALA A 55 -13.77 3.55 -3.18
N LYS A 56 -14.09 4.12 -4.35
CA LYS A 56 -13.86 3.49 -5.65
C LYS A 56 -12.36 3.30 -5.93
N ALA A 57 -11.55 4.33 -5.71
CA ALA A 57 -10.10 4.25 -5.87
C ALA A 57 -9.47 3.19 -4.93
N ASP A 58 -9.90 3.16 -3.67
CA ASP A 58 -9.45 2.16 -2.69
C ASP A 58 -9.89 0.74 -3.10
N ALA A 59 -11.10 0.58 -3.61
CA ALA A 59 -11.61 -0.72 -4.09
C ALA A 59 -10.83 -1.19 -5.32
N GLU A 60 -10.53 -0.31 -6.28
CA GLU A 60 -9.73 -0.64 -7.47
C GLU A 60 -8.29 -1.00 -7.08
N ALA A 61 -7.66 -0.24 -6.18
CA ALA A 61 -6.33 -0.53 -5.67
C ALA A 61 -6.28 -1.88 -4.93
N LYS A 62 -7.30 -2.17 -4.14
CA LYS A 62 -7.45 -3.45 -3.44
C LYS A 62 -7.63 -4.61 -4.41
N ALA A 63 -8.47 -4.46 -5.42
CA ALA A 63 -8.68 -5.47 -6.44
C ALA A 63 -7.38 -5.74 -7.25
N ALA A 64 -6.65 -4.69 -7.62
CA ALA A 64 -5.36 -4.81 -8.28
C ALA A 64 -4.34 -5.56 -7.40
N ALA A 65 -4.27 -5.23 -6.11
CA ALA A 65 -3.41 -5.91 -5.16
C ALA A 65 -3.76 -7.41 -5.02
N GLN A 66 -5.05 -7.75 -4.98
CA GLN A 66 -5.50 -9.14 -4.95
C GLN A 66 -5.11 -9.90 -6.22
N ALA A 67 -5.29 -9.30 -7.39
CA ALA A 67 -4.91 -9.90 -8.66
C ALA A 67 -3.40 -10.18 -8.72
N ILE A 68 -2.57 -9.24 -8.26
CA ILE A 68 -1.12 -9.43 -8.16
C ILE A 68 -0.79 -10.55 -7.18
N ALA A 69 -1.45 -10.61 -6.02
CA ALA A 69 -1.24 -11.66 -5.03
C ALA A 69 -1.55 -13.06 -5.57
N GLU A 70 -2.61 -13.19 -6.36
CA GLU A 70 -2.97 -14.44 -7.01
C GLU A 70 -1.96 -14.84 -8.09
N GLN A 71 -1.50 -13.89 -8.89
CA GLN A 71 -0.46 -14.13 -9.88
C GLN A 71 0.85 -14.59 -9.22
N LEU A 72 1.24 -13.97 -8.10
CA LEU A 72 2.46 -14.32 -7.37
C LEU A 72 2.43 -15.75 -6.81
N LYS A 73 1.27 -16.29 -6.46
CA LYS A 73 1.14 -17.67 -5.97
C LYS A 73 1.52 -18.72 -7.03
N GLY A 74 1.30 -18.41 -8.30
CA GLY A 74 1.60 -19.31 -9.41
C GLY A 74 2.98 -19.11 -10.05
N ILE A 75 3.73 -18.10 -9.60
CA ILE A 75 4.99 -17.69 -10.21
C ILE A 75 6.18 -18.17 -9.38
N GLN A 76 7.20 -18.68 -10.06
CA GLN A 76 8.50 -18.96 -9.50
C GLN A 76 9.53 -18.06 -10.15
N VAL A 77 10.10 -17.16 -9.36
CA VAL A 77 11.13 -16.24 -9.82
C VAL A 77 12.48 -16.94 -9.77
N LYS A 78 13.15 -17.01 -10.90
CA LYS A 78 14.50 -17.56 -11.00
C LYS A 78 15.52 -16.43 -10.89
N ILE A 79 16.39 -16.50 -9.90
CA ILE A 79 17.44 -15.52 -9.72
C ILE A 79 18.78 -16.20 -9.97
N PRO A 80 19.46 -15.88 -11.09
CA PRO A 80 20.79 -16.41 -11.34
C PRO A 80 21.82 -15.70 -10.45
N CYS A 81 22.52 -16.45 -9.63
CA CYS A 81 23.58 -15.93 -8.75
C CYS A 81 24.88 -16.68 -8.97
N LYS A 82 26.00 -16.00 -8.82
CA LYS A 82 27.30 -16.65 -8.86
C LYS A 82 27.52 -17.47 -7.60
N GLY A 83 27.83 -18.73 -7.76
CA GLY A 83 28.12 -19.64 -6.68
C GLY A 83 29.58 -19.57 -6.23
N GLY A 84 29.79 -19.70 -4.93
CA GLY A 84 31.06 -19.95 -4.33
C GLY A 84 31.24 -21.44 -3.97
N GLU A 85 32.40 -21.83 -3.48
CA GLU A 85 32.64 -23.17 -3.02
C GLU A 85 31.68 -23.58 -1.87
N GLY A 86 31.16 -24.79 -1.96
CA GLY A 86 30.30 -25.36 -0.90
C GLY A 86 28.81 -25.00 -0.99
N GLY A 87 28.29 -24.57 -2.16
CA GLY A 87 26.87 -24.29 -2.36
C GLY A 87 26.38 -22.98 -1.73
N LYS A 88 27.31 -22.13 -1.34
CA LYS A 88 27.01 -20.77 -0.86
C LYS A 88 27.08 -19.77 -2.00
N LEU A 89 26.23 -18.74 -1.94
CA LEU A 89 26.26 -17.65 -2.92
C LEU A 89 27.50 -16.78 -2.71
N PHE A 90 28.05 -16.29 -3.80
CA PHE A 90 29.08 -15.25 -3.80
C PHE A 90 28.42 -13.87 -3.62
N GLY A 91 27.74 -13.70 -2.50
CA GLY A 91 26.91 -12.53 -2.20
C GLY A 91 25.62 -12.94 -1.48
N SER A 92 24.69 -12.04 -1.38
CA SER A 92 23.38 -12.28 -0.79
C SER A 92 22.27 -11.76 -1.70
N VAL A 93 21.23 -12.57 -1.91
CA VAL A 93 20.04 -12.12 -2.63
C VAL A 93 19.19 -11.26 -1.70
N THR A 94 18.97 -10.03 -2.12
CA THR A 94 18.20 -9.03 -1.38
C THR A 94 16.82 -8.83 -1.98
N THR A 95 15.95 -8.16 -1.24
CA THR A 95 14.61 -7.80 -1.74
C THR A 95 14.66 -6.93 -3.01
N LYS A 96 15.73 -6.17 -3.21
CA LYS A 96 15.93 -5.37 -4.44
C LYS A 96 16.15 -6.24 -5.66
N GLU A 97 16.94 -7.29 -5.55
CA GLU A 97 17.20 -8.24 -6.64
C GLU A 97 15.95 -9.04 -6.99
N ILE A 98 15.18 -9.44 -5.97
CA ILE A 98 13.89 -10.11 -6.17
C ILE A 98 12.90 -9.18 -6.89
N SER A 99 12.82 -7.92 -6.49
CA SER A 99 11.99 -6.92 -7.16
C SER A 99 12.40 -6.69 -8.62
N ALA A 100 13.69 -6.59 -8.88
CA ALA A 100 14.22 -6.44 -10.25
C ALA A 100 13.92 -7.67 -11.11
N ALA A 101 14.13 -8.86 -10.59
CA ALA A 101 13.82 -10.11 -11.30
C ALA A 101 12.33 -10.29 -11.60
N LEU A 102 11.45 -9.89 -10.67
CA LEU A 102 10.00 -9.87 -10.89
C LEU A 102 9.60 -8.92 -12.02
N LYS A 103 10.20 -7.76 -12.07
CA LYS A 103 9.95 -6.78 -13.13
C LYS A 103 10.47 -7.28 -14.48
N GLU A 104 11.65 -7.88 -14.53
CA GLU A 104 12.28 -8.36 -15.74
C GLU A 104 11.61 -9.60 -16.33
N GLN A 105 11.26 -10.57 -15.50
CA GLN A 105 10.69 -11.85 -15.93
C GLN A 105 9.17 -11.81 -16.13
N PHE A 106 8.46 -11.06 -15.33
CA PHE A 106 6.99 -11.03 -15.30
C PHE A 106 6.37 -9.65 -15.53
N GLY A 107 7.18 -8.60 -15.63
CA GLY A 107 6.68 -7.23 -15.77
C GLY A 107 5.95 -6.69 -14.54
N LEU A 108 6.09 -7.34 -13.40
CA LEU A 108 5.44 -6.95 -12.14
C LEU A 108 6.32 -5.98 -11.37
N GLU A 109 5.87 -4.73 -11.25
CA GLU A 109 6.55 -3.73 -10.43
C GLU A 109 6.14 -3.88 -8.96
N LEU A 110 7.00 -4.48 -8.17
CA LEU A 110 6.85 -4.56 -6.72
C LEU A 110 8.00 -3.82 -6.05
N ASP A 111 7.64 -2.90 -5.16
CA ASP A 111 8.64 -2.23 -4.34
C ASP A 111 9.36 -3.22 -3.43
N SER A 112 10.68 -3.13 -3.38
CA SER A 112 11.51 -3.93 -2.47
C SER A 112 11.11 -3.78 -1.00
N LYS A 113 10.51 -2.64 -0.63
CA LYS A 113 9.99 -2.37 0.71
C LYS A 113 8.74 -3.18 1.05
N LYS A 114 7.99 -3.61 0.05
CA LYS A 114 6.80 -4.46 0.20
C LYS A 114 7.15 -5.94 0.34
N LEU A 115 8.36 -6.32 -0.03
CA LEU A 115 8.87 -7.67 0.12
C LEU A 115 9.43 -7.85 1.53
N VAL A 116 8.95 -8.86 2.23
CA VAL A 116 9.42 -9.22 3.57
C VAL A 116 10.31 -10.44 3.46
N LEU A 117 11.60 -10.22 3.58
CA LEU A 117 12.61 -11.26 3.62
C LEU A 117 13.18 -11.29 5.04
N PRO A 118 12.99 -12.40 5.80
CA PRO A 118 13.49 -12.48 7.18
C PRO A 118 15.01 -12.41 7.23
N ASP A 119 15.67 -13.09 6.29
CA ASP A 119 17.13 -13.10 6.18
C ASP A 119 17.54 -13.04 4.69
N ALA A 120 18.68 -12.40 4.42
CA ALA A 120 19.25 -12.41 3.09
C ALA A 120 19.61 -13.84 2.66
N ILE A 121 19.21 -14.20 1.44
CA ILE A 121 19.47 -15.54 0.90
C ILE A 121 20.96 -15.66 0.55
N LYS A 122 21.63 -16.61 1.15
CA LYS A 122 23.07 -16.85 0.99
C LYS A 122 23.41 -18.20 0.37
N SER A 123 22.41 -19.02 0.09
CA SER A 123 22.58 -20.35 -0.49
C SER A 123 21.61 -20.60 -1.63
N PHE A 124 21.97 -21.55 -2.50
CA PHE A 124 21.08 -21.99 -3.57
C PHE A 124 19.88 -22.74 -3.02
N GLY A 125 18.75 -22.62 -3.68
CA GLY A 125 17.53 -23.34 -3.35
C GLY A 125 16.27 -22.50 -3.56
N GLY A 126 15.14 -23.09 -3.19
CA GLY A 126 13.83 -22.45 -3.23
C GLY A 126 13.50 -21.78 -1.90
N TYR A 127 13.08 -20.52 -1.99
CA TYR A 127 12.69 -19.71 -0.85
C TYR A 127 11.32 -19.09 -1.08
N GLN A 128 10.56 -18.92 -0.03
CA GLN A 128 9.29 -18.22 -0.07
C GLN A 128 9.45 -16.85 0.56
N VAL A 129 9.14 -15.82 -0.21
CA VAL A 129 9.19 -14.42 0.20
C VAL A 129 7.79 -13.88 0.31
N LYS A 130 7.46 -13.28 1.44
CA LYS A 130 6.16 -12.67 1.68
C LYS A 130 6.13 -11.28 1.07
N ALA A 131 5.17 -11.02 0.18
CA ALA A 131 4.94 -9.70 -0.38
C ALA A 131 3.73 -9.04 0.28
N LYS A 132 3.92 -7.86 0.85
CA LYS A 132 2.82 -7.04 1.38
C LYS A 132 2.35 -6.09 0.29
N LEU A 133 1.15 -6.29 -0.21
CA LEU A 133 0.60 -5.51 -1.31
C LEU A 133 -0.24 -4.31 -0.87
N GLY A 134 -0.42 -4.11 0.44
CA GLY A 134 -1.31 -3.11 1.02
C GLY A 134 -2.70 -3.67 1.33
N TYR A 135 -3.54 -2.88 2.02
CA TYR A 135 -4.91 -3.26 2.42
C TYR A 135 -5.02 -4.66 3.06
N GLU A 136 -4.03 -5.03 3.90
CA GLU A 136 -3.93 -6.35 4.53
C GLU A 136 -3.79 -7.53 3.54
N ILE A 137 -3.56 -7.26 2.27
CA ILE A 137 -3.34 -8.27 1.25
C ILE A 137 -1.85 -8.63 1.21
N SER A 138 -1.56 -9.90 1.37
CA SER A 138 -0.21 -10.44 1.23
C SER A 138 -0.19 -11.57 0.22
N GLY A 139 0.85 -11.57 -0.63
CA GLY A 139 1.14 -12.65 -1.55
C GLY A 139 2.39 -13.42 -1.11
N LEU A 140 2.55 -14.64 -1.57
CA LEU A 140 3.78 -15.41 -1.44
C LEU A 140 4.46 -15.50 -2.80
N VAL A 141 5.72 -15.10 -2.84
CA VAL A 141 6.58 -15.20 -4.02
C VAL A 141 7.51 -16.38 -3.82
N ASN A 142 7.47 -17.33 -4.73
CA ASN A 142 8.42 -18.41 -4.74
C ASN A 142 9.67 -17.94 -5.50
N VAL A 143 10.79 -17.92 -4.80
CA VAL A 143 12.09 -17.51 -5.37
C VAL A 143 12.97 -18.74 -5.46
N LEU A 144 13.44 -19.02 -6.66
CA LEU A 144 14.44 -20.08 -6.90
C LEU A 144 15.78 -19.44 -7.20
N VAL A 145 16.72 -19.65 -6.30
CA VAL A 145 18.10 -19.20 -6.53
C VAL A 145 18.88 -20.29 -7.22
N CYS A 146 19.34 -20.03 -8.41
CA CYS A 146 20.12 -20.96 -9.22
C CYS A 146 21.50 -20.37 -9.54
N GLU A 147 22.43 -21.26 -9.88
CA GLU A 147 23.76 -20.85 -10.30
C GLU A 147 23.70 -20.15 -11.67
N ALA A 148 24.30 -18.97 -11.76
CA ALA A 148 24.49 -18.29 -13.03
C ALA A 148 25.64 -18.96 -13.79
N LYS A 149 25.31 -19.48 -14.94
CA LYS A 149 26.34 -20.00 -15.86
C LYS A 149 27.01 -18.87 -16.62
#